data_8a5b7cb6489f9841e12e6a0d86b7f677
#
_entry.id   8a5b7cb6489f9841e12e6a0d86b7f677
#
_cell.length_a   1.000
_cell.length_b   1.000
_cell.length_c   1.000
_cell.angle_alpha   90.00
_cell.angle_beta   90.00
_cell.angle_gamma   90.00
#
_symmetry.space_group_name_H-M   'P 1'
#
loop_
_entity.id
_entity.type
_entity.pdbx_description
1 polymer ?
#
loop_
_entity_poly.entity_id
_entity_poly.type
_entity_poly.pdbx_seq_one_letter_code
_entity_poly.pdbx_strand_id
1 'polypeptide(L)'
;MKTSITTKTTKLALIIAALTVSSTVTAKTLVYCSEGSPENFNPQLYTSGTSVDASAVPVYNRLVDFKVGTTDLQPSLAESWDVSEDGKVYTFHLRKGVKFQSNKYFKPSRDFNADDVIFSFMRQKDPKHPYHNVSNGNYSNFESLEFGKLITSIDKVDDNTVRFTLTHPEAPFIADLGWYFASILSAEYADSMLKAGTPERVDMDPIGTGPFRLAQYQKDSRILFTAFPEYWQGKAKIDKLVFSITPDASVRLAKLEKNECQVMPFPNPADLPRMKENADINLMQKAGLNTGFLAFNTQKAPTDNVKVRQALAMAINKPAIIDAVFRGTGTAAKNLLPPGVWSADDSLKDYEYAPEKAKALLTEAGFANGLTIDLWAMPVQRPYNPNAKRMAEMIQADWAKIGVTAKVVTFEWGEYLKRVKSGEHQAALMGWTTATGDPDNFFGPLFTCRSADGGSNSAKWCYQPFDKLILEARTSSDHEKRVALYKEAQQMMHDQMPAVMIAHSTIFEPVRKEVSGYEVDPFGKHIFYQVDVK
;
A
#
# COMPACT_ATOMS: atom_id res chain seq x y z
N MET A 1 -16.84 101.96 29.86
CA MET A 1 -15.86 100.89 29.77
C MET A 1 -16.61 99.55 29.90
N LYS A 2 -16.80 98.84 28.79
CA LYS A 2 -17.49 97.54 28.76
C LYS A 2 -16.51 96.54 28.18
N THR A 3 -16.08 95.62 28.98
CA THR A 3 -15.18 94.53 28.62
C THR A 3 -16.00 93.33 28.08
N SER A 4 -15.77 92.96 26.85
CA SER A 4 -16.38 91.80 26.20
C SER A 4 -15.52 90.52 26.47
N ILE A 5 -16.16 89.48 27.02
CA ILE A 5 -15.56 88.15 27.21
C ILE A 5 -16.03 87.26 26.06
N THR A 6 -15.09 86.85 25.22
CA THR A 6 -15.34 85.90 24.15
C THR A 6 -15.02 84.47 24.65
N THR A 7 -16.05 83.65 24.72
CA THR A 7 -15.93 82.19 25.02
C THR A 7 -15.56 81.41 23.77
N LYS A 8 -14.37 80.75 23.79
CA LYS A 8 -13.96 79.82 22.77
C LYS A 8 -14.48 78.39 23.11
N THR A 9 -15.40 77.90 22.33
CA THR A 9 -15.86 76.49 22.36
C THR A 9 -14.91 75.62 21.65
N THR A 10 -14.18 74.77 22.38
CA THR A 10 -13.32 73.74 21.86
C THR A 10 -14.16 72.52 21.50
N LYS A 11 -14.28 72.17 20.21
CA LYS A 11 -14.85 70.88 19.73
C LYS A 11 -13.83 69.77 19.91
N LEU A 12 -14.10 68.86 20.84
CA LEU A 12 -13.34 67.64 21.05
C LEU A 12 -13.82 66.60 20.00
N ALA A 13 -13.01 66.35 18.98
CA ALA A 13 -13.26 65.29 17.99
C ALA A 13 -12.79 63.93 18.57
N LEU A 14 -13.76 63.08 18.93
CA LEU A 14 -13.47 61.65 19.27
C LEU A 14 -13.09 60.88 17.98
N ILE A 15 -11.83 60.57 17.81
CA ILE A 15 -11.35 59.62 16.77
C ILE A 15 -11.53 58.21 17.36
N ILE A 16 -12.57 57.48 16.96
CA ILE A 16 -12.72 56.05 17.22
C ILE A 16 -11.81 55.32 16.26
N ALA A 17 -10.62 54.93 16.73
CA ALA A 17 -9.74 54.00 16.02
C ALA A 17 -10.39 52.61 16.06
N ALA A 18 -11.03 52.23 14.98
CA ALA A 18 -11.46 50.84 14.77
C ALA A 18 -10.21 49.97 14.63
N LEU A 19 -9.81 49.30 15.70
CA LEU A 19 -8.83 48.19 15.66
C LEU A 19 -9.46 47.04 14.89
N THR A 20 -9.19 46.97 13.59
CA THR A 20 -9.39 45.74 12.80
C THR A 20 -8.41 44.71 13.34
N VAL A 21 -8.88 43.83 14.22
CA VAL A 21 -8.16 42.59 14.57
C VAL A 21 -8.15 41.74 13.31
N SER A 22 -7.10 41.88 12.51
CA SER A 22 -6.78 40.90 11.46
C SER A 22 -6.45 39.59 12.16
N SER A 23 -7.44 38.72 12.29
CA SER A 23 -7.22 37.33 12.67
C SER A 23 -6.26 36.74 11.62
N THR A 24 -5.00 36.62 11.98
CA THR A 24 -4.05 35.85 11.21
C THR A 24 -4.54 34.39 11.23
N VAL A 25 -5.22 33.97 10.17
CA VAL A 25 -5.56 32.56 9.97
C VAL A 25 -4.23 31.82 9.80
N THR A 26 -3.78 31.22 10.88
CA THR A 26 -2.58 30.35 10.84
C THR A 26 -2.91 29.16 9.94
N ALA A 27 -2.07 28.91 8.95
CA ALA A 27 -2.25 27.78 8.03
C ALA A 27 -2.27 26.46 8.83
N LYS A 28 -3.37 25.70 8.75
CA LYS A 28 -3.52 24.42 9.41
C LYS A 28 -2.55 23.41 8.84
N THR A 29 -1.66 22.89 9.66
CA THR A 29 -0.62 21.94 9.26
C THR A 29 -0.78 20.65 10.03
N LEU A 30 -0.88 19.52 9.30
CA LEU A 30 -0.78 18.18 9.85
C LEU A 30 0.62 17.64 9.59
N VAL A 31 1.27 17.10 10.60
CA VAL A 31 2.53 16.38 10.48
C VAL A 31 2.30 14.89 10.72
N TYR A 32 2.59 14.09 9.72
CA TYR A 32 2.61 12.63 9.77
C TYR A 32 4.05 12.15 9.91
N CYS A 33 4.36 11.38 10.95
CA CYS A 33 5.67 10.77 11.16
C CYS A 33 5.81 9.51 10.29
N SER A 34 6.21 9.66 9.03
CA SER A 34 6.41 8.53 8.09
C SER A 34 7.62 7.69 8.48
N GLU A 35 7.54 6.38 8.21
CA GLU A 35 8.59 5.41 8.52
C GLU A 35 9.71 5.35 7.49
N GLY A 36 9.59 6.02 6.34
CA GLY A 36 10.62 6.00 5.31
C GLY A 36 10.38 6.97 4.16
N SER A 37 11.40 7.13 3.32
CA SER A 37 11.32 7.85 2.06
C SER A 37 10.61 7.03 0.99
N PRO A 38 9.82 7.65 0.09
CA PRO A 38 9.35 6.99 -1.12
C PRO A 38 10.52 6.73 -2.08
N GLU A 39 10.41 5.69 -2.90
CA GLU A 39 11.36 5.42 -3.98
C GLU A 39 11.25 6.48 -5.08
N ASN A 40 10.03 6.87 -5.43
CA ASN A 40 9.66 8.07 -6.20
C ASN A 40 8.17 8.39 -5.99
N PHE A 41 7.58 9.25 -6.84
CA PHE A 41 6.18 9.69 -6.71
C PHE A 41 5.26 9.13 -7.80
N ASN A 42 5.65 8.04 -8.49
CA ASN A 42 4.77 7.35 -9.42
C ASN A 42 4.29 6.00 -8.85
N PRO A 43 3.00 5.88 -8.47
CA PRO A 43 2.46 4.67 -7.86
C PRO A 43 2.30 3.49 -8.85
N GLN A 44 2.52 3.69 -10.14
CA GLN A 44 2.52 2.63 -11.15
C GLN A 44 3.78 1.76 -11.07
N LEU A 45 4.90 2.32 -10.59
CA LEU A 45 6.23 1.72 -10.61
C LEU A 45 6.63 1.01 -9.31
N TYR A 46 6.03 1.37 -8.18
CA TYR A 46 6.46 0.91 -6.86
C TYR A 46 5.30 0.35 -6.02
N THR A 47 5.62 -0.63 -5.19
CA THR A 47 4.64 -1.37 -4.37
C THR A 47 4.77 -1.09 -2.88
N SER A 48 5.76 -0.29 -2.44
CA SER A 48 5.96 0.00 -1.02
C SER A 48 4.91 0.95 -0.46
N GLY A 49 4.51 0.73 0.81
CA GLY A 49 3.56 1.62 1.50
C GLY A 49 4.03 3.07 1.54
N THR A 50 5.34 3.31 1.73
CA THR A 50 5.93 4.65 1.72
C THR A 50 5.72 5.41 0.41
N SER A 51 5.85 4.73 -0.75
CA SER A 51 5.60 5.34 -2.06
C SER A 51 4.11 5.54 -2.32
N VAL A 52 3.26 4.60 -1.89
CA VAL A 52 1.80 4.73 -2.00
C VAL A 52 1.28 5.92 -1.19
N ASP A 53 1.67 6.04 0.08
CA ASP A 53 1.25 7.14 0.96
C ASP A 53 1.75 8.50 0.49
N ALA A 54 2.94 8.56 -0.10
CA ALA A 54 3.52 9.81 -0.61
C ALA A 54 3.02 10.20 -2.02
N SER A 55 2.40 9.31 -2.76
CA SER A 55 1.99 9.55 -4.15
C SER A 55 0.51 9.27 -4.42
N ALA A 56 0.11 8.00 -4.43
CA ALA A 56 -1.23 7.56 -4.83
C ALA A 56 -2.35 8.17 -4.00
N VAL A 57 -2.09 8.38 -2.70
CA VAL A 57 -3.08 8.90 -1.74
C VAL A 57 -3.22 10.42 -1.82
N PRO A 58 -2.13 11.23 -1.74
CA PRO A 58 -2.26 12.67 -1.74
C PRO A 58 -2.38 13.29 -3.14
N VAL A 59 -1.71 12.73 -4.15
CA VAL A 59 -1.50 13.41 -5.44
C VAL A 59 -2.46 12.94 -6.53
N TYR A 60 -2.83 11.66 -6.53
CA TYR A 60 -3.58 11.06 -7.63
C TYR A 60 -4.99 10.62 -7.23
N ASN A 61 -5.84 10.42 -8.23
CA ASN A 61 -7.07 9.65 -8.14
C ASN A 61 -7.08 8.53 -9.19
N ARG A 62 -8.04 7.63 -9.08
CA ARG A 62 -8.29 6.49 -9.96
C ARG A 62 -9.68 6.60 -10.58
N LEU A 63 -10.06 5.71 -11.49
CA LEU A 63 -11.43 5.66 -12.03
C LEU A 63 -12.45 5.32 -10.94
N VAL A 64 -12.10 4.36 -10.10
CA VAL A 64 -12.87 3.96 -8.91
C VAL A 64 -11.96 4.04 -7.68
N ASP A 65 -12.53 4.10 -6.50
CA ASP A 65 -11.80 4.08 -5.23
C ASP A 65 -12.59 3.29 -4.18
N PHE A 66 -12.02 3.10 -3.01
CA PHE A 66 -12.73 2.55 -1.86
C PHE A 66 -13.18 3.66 -0.93
N LYS A 67 -14.34 3.50 -0.28
CA LYS A 67 -14.74 4.40 0.80
C LYS A 67 -13.72 4.32 1.92
N VAL A 68 -13.30 5.48 2.42
CA VAL A 68 -12.30 5.58 3.50
C VAL A 68 -12.71 4.66 4.66
N GLY A 69 -11.75 3.88 5.13
CA GLY A 69 -11.96 2.97 6.23
C GLY A 69 -12.77 1.69 5.91
N THR A 70 -13.15 1.43 4.68
CA THR A 70 -13.92 0.25 4.26
C THR A 70 -13.32 -0.47 3.06
N THR A 71 -13.90 -1.60 2.66
CA THR A 71 -13.59 -2.32 1.42
C THR A 71 -14.64 -2.08 0.33
N ASP A 72 -15.60 -1.17 0.55
CA ASP A 72 -16.67 -0.85 -0.39
C ASP A 72 -16.14 0.02 -1.52
N LEU A 73 -16.34 -0.43 -2.76
CA LEU A 73 -16.04 0.37 -3.94
C LEU A 73 -16.99 1.57 -4.08
N GLN A 74 -16.45 2.67 -4.57
CA GLN A 74 -17.21 3.86 -4.91
C GLN A 74 -16.70 4.51 -6.20
N PRO A 75 -17.56 5.26 -6.93
CA PRO A 75 -17.14 6.13 -8.01
C PRO A 75 -16.07 7.15 -7.59
N SER A 76 -15.08 7.40 -8.49
CA SER A 76 -14.05 8.42 -8.29
C SER A 76 -13.94 9.31 -9.55
N LEU A 77 -12.90 9.20 -10.38
CA LEU A 77 -12.83 9.92 -11.65
C LEU A 77 -13.84 9.42 -12.69
N ALA A 78 -14.33 8.19 -12.56
CA ALA A 78 -15.55 7.75 -13.24
C ALA A 78 -16.75 7.99 -12.32
N GLU A 79 -17.82 8.60 -12.85
CA GLU A 79 -19.09 8.79 -12.13
C GLU A 79 -19.93 7.51 -12.11
N SER A 80 -19.80 6.69 -13.19
CA SER A 80 -20.46 5.40 -13.36
C SER A 80 -19.73 4.57 -14.42
N TRP A 81 -20.14 3.32 -14.53
CA TRP A 81 -19.66 2.42 -15.59
C TRP A 81 -20.73 1.40 -15.96
N ASP A 82 -20.67 0.95 -17.21
CA ASP A 82 -21.49 -0.13 -17.75
C ASP A 82 -20.61 -1.33 -18.04
N VAL A 83 -21.15 -2.54 -17.85
CA VAL A 83 -20.50 -3.81 -18.16
C VAL A 83 -21.37 -4.58 -19.15
N SER A 84 -20.77 -5.08 -20.25
CA SER A 84 -21.49 -5.90 -21.21
C SER A 84 -21.95 -7.23 -20.59
N GLU A 85 -22.99 -7.85 -21.16
CA GLU A 85 -23.55 -9.11 -20.68
C GLU A 85 -22.50 -10.25 -20.62
N ASP A 86 -21.54 -10.25 -21.55
CA ASP A 86 -20.45 -11.23 -21.58
C ASP A 86 -19.29 -10.88 -20.63
N GLY A 87 -19.37 -9.78 -19.86
CA GLY A 87 -18.39 -9.37 -18.89
C GLY A 87 -17.04 -8.90 -19.45
N LYS A 88 -16.97 -8.61 -20.77
CA LYS A 88 -15.69 -8.28 -21.43
C LYS A 88 -15.52 -6.82 -21.79
N VAL A 89 -16.59 -6.04 -21.83
CA VAL A 89 -16.55 -4.63 -22.21
C VAL A 89 -17.01 -3.78 -21.05
N TYR A 90 -16.13 -2.87 -20.62
CA TYR A 90 -16.38 -1.92 -19.54
C TYR A 90 -16.33 -0.52 -20.09
N THR A 91 -17.45 0.22 -20.00
CA THR A 91 -17.54 1.62 -20.45
C THR A 91 -17.63 2.53 -19.24
N PHE A 92 -16.62 3.38 -19.03
CA PHE A 92 -16.55 4.32 -17.92
C PHE A 92 -16.97 5.70 -18.37
N HIS A 93 -17.94 6.31 -17.65
CA HIS A 93 -18.37 7.68 -17.81
C HIS A 93 -17.57 8.58 -16.88
N LEU A 94 -16.71 9.43 -17.45
CA LEU A 94 -15.74 10.21 -16.72
C LEU A 94 -16.34 11.50 -16.16
N ARG A 95 -15.92 11.88 -14.97
CA ARG A 95 -16.29 13.13 -14.30
C ARG A 95 -15.77 14.33 -15.09
N LYS A 96 -16.65 15.32 -15.31
CA LYS A 96 -16.32 16.57 -16.01
C LYS A 96 -15.80 17.63 -15.02
N GLY A 97 -14.96 18.53 -15.51
CA GLY A 97 -14.48 19.70 -14.76
C GLY A 97 -13.44 19.37 -13.68
N VAL A 98 -12.86 18.16 -13.69
CA VAL A 98 -11.79 17.79 -12.77
C VAL A 98 -10.47 18.43 -13.19
N LYS A 99 -9.91 19.26 -12.31
CA LYS A 99 -8.65 19.98 -12.56
C LYS A 99 -7.45 19.12 -12.20
N PHE A 100 -6.38 19.25 -13.01
CA PHE A 100 -5.06 18.81 -12.59
C PHE A 100 -4.36 19.87 -11.76
N GLN A 101 -3.50 19.44 -10.86
CA GLN A 101 -2.57 20.29 -10.13
C GLN A 101 -1.59 20.98 -11.08
N SER A 102 -0.87 21.98 -10.61
CA SER A 102 0.24 22.62 -11.31
C SER A 102 1.52 22.53 -10.48
N ASN A 103 2.67 22.54 -11.13
CA ASN A 103 3.97 22.67 -10.48
C ASN A 103 4.80 23.77 -11.17
N LYS A 104 6.06 23.93 -10.77
CA LYS A 104 6.95 24.95 -11.34
C LYS A 104 7.35 24.72 -12.80
N TYR A 105 7.11 23.53 -13.33
CA TYR A 105 7.46 23.16 -14.70
C TYR A 105 6.27 23.20 -15.65
N PHE A 106 5.05 23.07 -15.11
CA PHE A 106 3.87 22.91 -15.95
C PHE A 106 2.60 23.46 -15.28
N LYS A 107 1.78 24.12 -16.09
CA LYS A 107 0.42 24.54 -15.76
C LYS A 107 -0.54 23.91 -16.77
N PRO A 108 -1.50 23.07 -16.32
CA PRO A 108 -2.48 22.45 -17.22
C PRO A 108 -3.29 23.48 -18.01
N SER A 109 -3.56 23.19 -19.27
CA SER A 109 -4.41 24.01 -20.15
C SER A 109 -5.82 23.45 -20.30
N ARG A 110 -6.04 22.19 -19.91
CA ARG A 110 -7.32 21.49 -19.94
C ARG A 110 -7.62 20.73 -18.65
N ASP A 111 -8.86 20.32 -18.49
CA ASP A 111 -9.31 19.42 -17.44
C ASP A 111 -8.96 17.96 -17.77
N PHE A 112 -9.11 17.08 -16.78
CA PHE A 112 -9.03 15.63 -16.94
C PHE A 112 -10.01 15.14 -18.01
N ASN A 113 -9.56 14.20 -18.83
CA ASN A 113 -10.38 13.56 -19.85
C ASN A 113 -9.91 12.12 -20.18
N ALA A 114 -10.50 11.50 -21.21
CA ALA A 114 -10.19 10.14 -21.64
C ALA A 114 -8.73 9.94 -22.09
N ASP A 115 -8.05 10.97 -22.61
CA ASP A 115 -6.66 10.87 -23.04
C ASP A 115 -5.71 10.57 -21.87
N ASP A 116 -6.03 11.09 -20.67
CA ASP A 116 -5.24 10.84 -19.45
C ASP A 116 -5.39 9.38 -18.98
N VAL A 117 -6.59 8.82 -19.11
CA VAL A 117 -6.84 7.39 -18.81
C VAL A 117 -6.04 6.52 -19.78
N ILE A 118 -6.14 6.79 -21.08
CA ILE A 118 -5.43 6.02 -22.11
C ILE A 118 -3.92 6.10 -21.89
N PHE A 119 -3.37 7.29 -21.68
CA PHE A 119 -1.95 7.50 -21.39
C PHE A 119 -1.51 6.64 -20.19
N SER A 120 -2.25 6.69 -19.08
CA SER A 120 -1.89 6.03 -17.83
C SER A 120 -1.81 4.52 -17.94
N PHE A 121 -2.70 3.91 -18.72
CA PHE A 121 -2.70 2.48 -18.95
C PHE A 121 -1.78 2.05 -20.10
N MET A 122 -1.73 2.81 -21.20
CA MET A 122 -0.87 2.47 -22.34
C MET A 122 0.61 2.59 -22.00
N ARG A 123 1.00 3.51 -21.10
CA ARG A 123 2.35 3.58 -20.55
C ARG A 123 2.78 2.24 -19.94
N GLN A 124 1.86 1.56 -19.22
CA GLN A 124 2.13 0.28 -18.59
C GLN A 124 2.05 -0.88 -19.59
N LYS A 125 1.10 -0.80 -20.53
CA LYS A 125 0.75 -1.89 -21.44
C LYS A 125 1.68 -2.04 -22.64
N ASP A 126 2.03 -0.93 -23.29
CA ASP A 126 2.75 -0.95 -24.57
C ASP A 126 4.26 -0.71 -24.38
N PRO A 127 5.12 -1.74 -24.61
CA PRO A 127 6.57 -1.57 -24.52
C PRO A 127 7.15 -0.53 -25.49
N LYS A 128 6.41 -0.12 -26.54
CA LYS A 128 6.81 0.93 -27.50
C LYS A 128 6.35 2.32 -27.06
N HIS A 129 5.52 2.42 -26.02
CA HIS A 129 5.08 3.72 -25.52
C HIS A 129 6.27 4.54 -25.03
N PRO A 130 6.41 5.83 -25.40
CA PRO A 130 7.60 6.67 -25.07
C PRO A 130 7.93 6.70 -23.58
N TYR A 131 6.91 6.54 -22.74
CA TYR A 131 7.04 6.53 -21.28
C TYR A 131 7.24 5.15 -20.65
N HIS A 132 7.14 4.06 -21.41
CA HIS A 132 7.18 2.71 -20.84
C HIS A 132 8.45 2.44 -20.05
N ASN A 133 9.61 2.83 -20.60
CA ASN A 133 10.92 2.60 -19.99
C ASN A 133 11.44 3.78 -19.15
N VAL A 134 10.68 4.86 -19.00
CA VAL A 134 11.05 5.97 -18.12
C VAL A 134 11.05 5.48 -16.68
N SER A 135 12.09 5.83 -15.89
CA SER A 135 12.28 5.39 -14.51
C SER A 135 12.30 3.86 -14.34
N ASN A 136 12.90 3.14 -15.30
CA ASN A 136 13.10 1.69 -15.36
C ASN A 136 11.89 0.82 -15.75
N GLY A 137 10.70 1.37 -15.96
CA GLY A 137 9.57 0.70 -16.59
C GLY A 137 9.13 -0.63 -15.99
N ASN A 138 9.13 -0.75 -14.66
CA ASN A 138 8.76 -1.98 -13.97
C ASN A 138 7.37 -1.86 -13.35
N TYR A 139 6.38 -2.45 -13.98
CA TYR A 139 4.96 -2.34 -13.60
C TYR A 139 4.46 -3.59 -12.87
N SER A 140 5.09 -3.95 -11.73
CA SER A 140 4.89 -5.23 -11.03
C SER A 140 3.43 -5.58 -10.77
N ASN A 141 2.58 -4.61 -10.38
CA ASN A 141 1.17 -4.86 -10.10
C ASN A 141 0.37 -5.11 -11.39
N PHE A 142 0.59 -4.28 -12.42
CA PHE A 142 -0.03 -4.43 -13.73
C PHE A 142 0.35 -5.78 -14.39
N GLU A 143 1.61 -6.18 -14.24
CA GLU A 143 2.11 -7.44 -14.77
C GLU A 143 1.58 -8.66 -14.00
N SER A 144 1.51 -8.59 -12.67
CA SER A 144 1.00 -9.70 -11.85
C SER A 144 -0.48 -9.98 -12.07
N LEU A 145 -1.26 -8.98 -12.45
CA LEU A 145 -2.66 -9.11 -12.86
C LEU A 145 -2.82 -9.50 -14.34
N GLU A 146 -1.72 -9.65 -15.07
CA GLU A 146 -1.70 -9.93 -16.52
C GLU A 146 -2.50 -8.92 -17.38
N PHE A 147 -2.67 -7.69 -16.89
CA PHE A 147 -3.45 -6.65 -17.57
C PHE A 147 -2.96 -6.37 -18.99
N GLY A 148 -1.67 -6.55 -19.26
CA GLY A 148 -1.10 -6.44 -20.60
C GLY A 148 -1.71 -7.42 -21.62
N LYS A 149 -2.06 -8.63 -21.16
CA LYS A 149 -2.73 -9.66 -21.98
C LYS A 149 -4.26 -9.59 -21.86
N LEU A 150 -4.76 -9.28 -20.66
CA LEU A 150 -6.18 -9.20 -20.37
C LEU A 150 -6.86 -8.08 -21.17
N ILE A 151 -6.31 -6.89 -21.18
CA ILE A 151 -6.87 -5.73 -21.87
C ILE A 151 -6.51 -5.80 -23.36
N THR A 152 -7.52 -6.00 -24.21
CA THR A 152 -7.36 -6.00 -25.68
C THR A 152 -7.19 -4.58 -26.20
N SER A 153 -8.10 -3.68 -25.82
CA SER A 153 -8.06 -2.27 -26.21
C SER A 153 -8.54 -1.33 -25.10
N ILE A 154 -8.12 -0.08 -25.21
CA ILE A 154 -8.63 1.03 -24.41
C ILE A 154 -8.97 2.14 -25.40
N ASP A 155 -10.25 2.35 -25.63
CA ASP A 155 -10.75 3.19 -26.71
C ASP A 155 -11.35 4.48 -26.13
N LYS A 156 -10.96 5.62 -26.71
CA LYS A 156 -11.63 6.89 -26.49
C LYS A 156 -12.94 6.89 -27.28
N VAL A 157 -14.08 6.83 -26.58
CA VAL A 157 -15.40 6.97 -27.22
C VAL A 157 -15.69 8.45 -27.48
N ASP A 158 -15.45 9.27 -26.46
CA ASP A 158 -15.41 10.74 -26.51
C ASP A 158 -14.50 11.28 -25.38
N ASP A 159 -14.45 12.60 -25.17
CA ASP A 159 -13.60 13.21 -24.17
C ASP A 159 -13.94 12.75 -22.72
N ASN A 160 -15.17 12.33 -22.47
CA ASN A 160 -15.61 11.93 -21.13
C ASN A 160 -16.08 10.47 -21.06
N THR A 161 -15.76 9.66 -22.08
CA THR A 161 -16.13 8.25 -22.10
C THR A 161 -14.97 7.41 -22.60
N VAL A 162 -14.54 6.44 -21.80
CA VAL A 162 -13.48 5.50 -22.16
C VAL A 162 -13.99 4.06 -22.06
N ARG A 163 -13.60 3.22 -23.01
CA ARG A 163 -14.01 1.82 -23.07
C ARG A 163 -12.80 0.90 -22.97
N PHE A 164 -12.86 -0.05 -22.03
CA PHE A 164 -11.92 -1.15 -21.91
C PHE A 164 -12.55 -2.40 -22.51
N THR A 165 -11.82 -3.09 -23.38
CA THR A 165 -12.21 -4.40 -23.91
C THR A 165 -11.24 -5.45 -23.42
N LEU A 166 -11.76 -6.53 -22.83
CA LEU A 166 -10.99 -7.62 -22.26
C LEU A 166 -11.02 -8.86 -23.15
N THR A 167 -10.00 -9.72 -23.05
CA THR A 167 -9.94 -11.01 -23.74
C THR A 167 -10.96 -12.01 -23.19
N HIS A 168 -11.24 -11.94 -21.89
CA HIS A 168 -12.19 -12.78 -21.16
C HIS A 168 -12.82 -11.99 -20.01
N PRO A 169 -13.94 -12.44 -19.42
CA PRO A 169 -14.48 -11.83 -18.21
C PRO A 169 -13.45 -11.87 -17.09
N GLU A 170 -13.40 -10.79 -16.30
CA GLU A 170 -12.48 -10.68 -15.15
C GLU A 170 -13.25 -10.13 -13.95
N ALA A 171 -13.64 -11.00 -13.02
CA ALA A 171 -14.50 -10.63 -11.89
C ALA A 171 -13.89 -9.55 -10.98
N PRO A 172 -12.57 -9.55 -10.66
CA PRO A 172 -11.97 -8.51 -9.84
C PRO A 172 -11.66 -7.21 -10.60
N PHE A 173 -11.87 -7.12 -11.92
CA PHE A 173 -11.39 -6.01 -12.76
C PHE A 173 -11.71 -4.61 -12.22
N ILE A 174 -12.98 -4.37 -11.80
CA ILE A 174 -13.38 -3.07 -11.25
C ILE A 174 -12.65 -2.78 -9.93
N ALA A 175 -12.53 -3.78 -9.03
CA ALA A 175 -11.82 -3.63 -7.77
C ALA A 175 -10.33 -3.36 -7.99
N ASP A 176 -9.73 -4.00 -8.98
CA ASP A 176 -8.32 -3.80 -9.35
C ASP A 176 -8.05 -2.41 -9.90
N LEU A 177 -9.04 -1.77 -10.57
CA LEU A 177 -8.95 -0.36 -10.97
C LEU A 177 -8.99 0.62 -9.78
N GLY A 178 -9.38 0.17 -8.59
CA GLY A 178 -9.24 0.88 -7.31
C GLY A 178 -7.84 0.77 -6.69
N TRP A 179 -6.98 -0.09 -7.22
CA TRP A 179 -5.63 -0.27 -6.73
C TRP A 179 -4.71 0.84 -7.25
N TYR A 180 -3.69 1.23 -6.50
CA TYR A 180 -2.88 2.42 -6.76
C TYR A 180 -2.08 2.41 -8.06
N PHE A 181 -1.77 1.24 -8.65
CA PHE A 181 -1.14 1.19 -9.99
C PHE A 181 -2.05 1.77 -11.09
N ALA A 182 -3.37 1.80 -10.86
CA ALA A 182 -4.36 2.37 -11.77
C ALA A 182 -4.55 3.90 -11.59
N SER A 183 -3.64 4.56 -10.87
CA SER A 183 -3.64 6.02 -10.72
C SER A 183 -3.54 6.72 -12.08
N ILE A 184 -4.36 7.77 -12.26
CA ILE A 184 -4.43 8.52 -13.51
C ILE A 184 -3.42 9.67 -13.50
N LEU A 185 -2.53 9.66 -14.49
CA LEU A 185 -1.50 10.65 -14.73
C LEU A 185 -1.96 11.63 -15.82
N SER A 186 -1.39 12.84 -15.85
CA SER A 186 -1.71 13.83 -16.90
C SER A 186 -0.94 13.54 -18.19
N ALA A 187 -1.64 13.22 -19.27
CA ALA A 187 -1.08 13.06 -20.60
C ALA A 187 -0.46 14.36 -21.13
N GLU A 188 -1.11 15.50 -20.87
CA GLU A 188 -0.63 16.82 -21.28
C GLU A 188 0.71 17.18 -20.61
N TYR A 189 0.83 16.90 -19.30
CA TYR A 189 2.09 17.08 -18.57
C TYR A 189 3.19 16.17 -19.13
N ALA A 190 2.86 14.92 -19.37
CA ALA A 190 3.79 13.97 -19.97
C ALA A 190 4.28 14.45 -21.34
N ASP A 191 3.39 14.84 -22.24
CA ASP A 191 3.77 15.38 -23.56
C ASP A 191 4.69 16.60 -23.44
N SER A 192 4.41 17.49 -22.49
CA SER A 192 5.24 18.67 -22.24
C SER A 192 6.65 18.29 -21.76
N MET A 193 6.76 17.35 -20.83
CA MET A 193 8.06 16.91 -20.28
C MET A 193 8.87 16.11 -21.32
N LEU A 194 8.20 15.31 -22.15
CA LEU A 194 8.86 14.59 -23.24
C LEU A 194 9.46 15.57 -24.26
N LYS A 195 8.70 16.60 -24.67
CA LYS A 195 9.17 17.68 -25.57
C LYS A 195 10.31 18.48 -24.94
N ALA A 196 10.31 18.66 -23.65
CA ALA A 196 11.38 19.34 -22.90
C ALA A 196 12.64 18.47 -22.67
N GLY A 197 12.61 17.17 -23.05
CA GLY A 197 13.72 16.23 -22.83
C GLY A 197 13.93 15.82 -21.37
N THR A 198 12.90 15.95 -20.54
CA THR A 198 12.93 15.62 -19.09
C THR A 198 11.73 14.74 -18.68
N PRO A 199 11.50 13.58 -19.34
CA PRO A 199 10.32 12.75 -19.11
C PRO A 199 10.23 12.20 -17.68
N GLU A 200 11.37 11.99 -17.01
CA GLU A 200 11.43 11.50 -15.63
C GLU A 200 10.75 12.43 -14.61
N ARG A 201 10.53 13.70 -14.96
CA ARG A 201 9.82 14.65 -14.09
C ARG A 201 8.38 14.25 -13.81
N VAL A 202 7.73 13.54 -14.72
CA VAL A 202 6.38 13.01 -14.48
C VAL A 202 6.34 12.12 -13.25
N ASP A 203 7.43 11.39 -12.98
CA ASP A 203 7.55 10.46 -11.87
C ASP A 203 8.16 11.09 -10.61
N MET A 204 8.93 12.17 -10.75
CA MET A 204 9.65 12.83 -9.64
C MET A 204 8.96 14.10 -9.13
N ASP A 205 8.34 14.86 -10.03
CA ASP A 205 7.64 16.12 -9.76
C ASP A 205 6.16 15.99 -10.18
N PRO A 206 5.37 15.15 -9.52
CA PRO A 206 4.07 14.66 -9.99
C PRO A 206 3.03 15.78 -10.11
N ILE A 207 2.14 15.61 -11.08
CA ILE A 207 0.89 16.36 -11.23
C ILE A 207 -0.25 15.34 -11.30
N GLY A 208 -1.20 15.43 -10.39
CA GLY A 208 -2.39 14.60 -10.34
C GLY A 208 -3.65 15.41 -10.14
N THR A 209 -4.74 14.71 -9.92
CA THR A 209 -6.07 15.26 -9.61
C THR A 209 -6.41 15.18 -8.12
N GLY A 210 -5.49 14.70 -7.27
CA GLY A 210 -5.70 14.45 -5.86
C GLY A 210 -5.76 15.69 -4.97
N PRO A 211 -6.07 15.52 -3.67
CA PRO A 211 -6.34 16.63 -2.73
C PRO A 211 -5.12 17.46 -2.34
N PHE A 212 -3.92 16.94 -2.53
CA PHE A 212 -2.68 17.61 -2.14
C PHE A 212 -1.67 17.56 -3.28
N ARG A 213 -0.98 18.67 -3.50
CA ARG A 213 0.10 18.79 -4.46
C ARG A 213 1.46 18.75 -3.76
N LEU A 214 2.42 18.08 -4.35
CA LEU A 214 3.80 18.07 -3.89
C LEU A 214 4.40 19.47 -3.99
N ALA A 215 4.87 20.03 -2.88
CA ALA A 215 5.54 21.32 -2.82
C ALA A 215 7.06 21.19 -2.68
N GLN A 216 7.51 20.24 -1.87
CA GLN A 216 8.94 20.00 -1.63
C GLN A 216 9.19 18.57 -1.18
N TYR A 217 10.27 17.97 -1.68
CA TYR A 217 10.81 16.71 -1.17
C TYR A 217 12.28 16.89 -0.79
N GLN A 218 12.63 16.44 0.39
CA GLN A 218 14.00 16.33 0.89
C GLN A 218 14.16 14.91 1.42
N LYS A 219 14.89 14.09 0.63
CA LYS A 219 15.09 12.67 0.92
C LYS A 219 15.57 12.48 2.35
N ASP A 220 15.06 11.44 3.02
CA ASP A 220 15.36 11.01 4.39
C ASP A 220 15.11 12.08 5.47
N SER A 221 14.39 13.15 5.12
CA SER A 221 14.04 14.24 6.02
C SER A 221 12.54 14.55 6.01
N ARG A 222 12.01 15.08 4.90
CA ARG A 222 10.60 15.48 4.86
C ARG A 222 10.04 15.55 3.46
N ILE A 223 8.72 15.42 3.38
CA ILE A 223 7.92 15.76 2.21
C ILE A 223 6.90 16.82 2.64
N LEU A 224 6.79 17.90 1.89
CA LEU A 224 5.77 18.93 2.10
C LEU A 224 4.78 18.90 0.96
N PHE A 225 3.50 18.76 1.33
CA PHE A 225 2.37 18.93 0.42
C PHE A 225 1.57 20.16 0.83
N THR A 226 0.90 20.78 -0.15
CA THR A 226 -0.08 21.86 0.06
C THR A 226 -1.44 21.41 -0.44
N ALA A 227 -2.51 21.78 0.27
CA ALA A 227 -3.86 21.48 -0.19
C ALA A 227 -4.09 22.05 -1.60
N PHE A 228 -4.77 21.28 -2.44
CA PHE A 228 -5.16 21.70 -3.78
C PHE A 228 -6.53 22.42 -3.70
N PRO A 229 -6.59 23.74 -3.93
CA PRO A 229 -7.83 24.50 -3.74
C PRO A 229 -8.96 24.09 -4.69
N GLU A 230 -8.59 23.64 -5.90
CA GLU A 230 -9.53 23.25 -6.95
C GLU A 230 -9.80 21.73 -6.99
N TYR A 231 -9.52 21.04 -5.87
CA TYR A 231 -9.83 19.61 -5.78
C TYR A 231 -11.32 19.34 -5.99
N TRP A 232 -11.67 18.40 -6.84
CA TRP A 232 -13.04 18.15 -7.29
C TRP A 232 -14.04 17.75 -6.18
N GLN A 233 -13.55 17.21 -5.06
CA GLN A 233 -14.37 16.97 -3.86
C GLN A 233 -14.33 18.14 -2.86
N GLY A 234 -13.75 19.27 -3.22
CA GLY A 234 -13.52 20.42 -2.36
C GLY A 234 -12.14 20.43 -1.72
N LYS A 235 -11.67 21.61 -1.32
CA LYS A 235 -10.36 21.80 -0.68
C LYS A 235 -10.28 20.99 0.63
N ALA A 236 -9.15 20.32 0.90
CA ALA A 236 -8.88 19.70 2.19
C ALA A 236 -8.94 20.73 3.34
N LYS A 237 -9.33 20.29 4.54
CA LYS A 237 -9.46 21.16 5.72
C LYS A 237 -8.12 21.67 6.24
N ILE A 238 -7.05 20.87 6.07
CA ILE A 238 -5.67 21.27 6.36
C ILE A 238 -5.05 21.96 5.14
N ASP A 239 -4.23 22.98 5.37
CA ASP A 239 -3.55 23.72 4.30
C ASP A 239 -2.22 23.06 3.88
N LYS A 240 -1.55 22.42 4.84
CA LYS A 240 -0.27 21.75 4.65
C LYS A 240 -0.31 20.36 5.27
N LEU A 241 0.27 19.40 4.54
CA LEU A 241 0.53 18.05 5.00
C LEU A 241 2.03 17.81 4.93
N VAL A 242 2.65 17.48 6.06
CA VAL A 242 4.08 17.23 6.17
C VAL A 242 4.32 15.77 6.53
N PHE A 243 5.10 15.06 5.73
CA PHE A 243 5.64 13.78 6.12
C PHE A 243 7.02 14.02 6.74
N SER A 244 7.13 13.83 8.06
CA SER A 244 8.39 13.86 8.80
C SER A 244 9.00 12.46 8.77
N ILE A 245 10.01 12.24 7.93
CA ILE A 245 10.60 10.92 7.74
C ILE A 245 11.39 10.54 9.00
N THR A 246 10.91 9.49 9.68
CA THR A 246 11.42 9.08 10.99
C THR A 246 11.35 7.55 11.07
N PRO A 247 12.40 6.83 10.63
CA PRO A 247 12.38 5.37 10.52
C PRO A 247 12.21 4.62 11.85
N ASP A 248 12.78 5.13 12.95
CA ASP A 248 12.70 4.48 14.25
C ASP A 248 11.36 4.75 14.94
N ALA A 249 10.64 3.69 15.35
CA ALA A 249 9.30 3.79 15.95
C ALA A 249 9.31 4.45 17.33
N SER A 250 10.37 4.30 18.11
CA SER A 250 10.50 4.92 19.44
C SER A 250 10.69 6.43 19.29
N VAL A 251 11.44 6.86 18.26
CA VAL A 251 11.58 8.27 17.90
C VAL A 251 10.26 8.84 17.38
N ARG A 252 9.51 8.08 16.57
CA ARG A 252 8.14 8.50 16.14
C ARG A 252 7.22 8.71 17.34
N LEU A 253 7.24 7.78 18.31
CA LEU A 253 6.45 7.94 19.54
C LEU A 253 6.87 9.19 20.33
N ALA A 254 8.15 9.40 20.52
CA ALA A 254 8.64 10.58 21.24
C ALA A 254 8.22 11.89 20.58
N LYS A 255 8.22 11.95 19.23
CA LYS A 255 7.69 13.10 18.46
C LYS A 255 6.19 13.28 18.63
N LEU A 256 5.42 12.18 18.58
CA LEU A 256 3.96 12.20 18.78
C LEU A 256 3.61 12.74 20.17
N GLU A 257 4.29 12.27 21.22
CA GLU A 257 4.07 12.73 22.61
C GLU A 257 4.39 14.21 22.80
N LYS A 258 5.40 14.73 22.08
CA LYS A 258 5.78 16.15 22.08
C LYS A 258 4.96 17.02 21.12
N ASN A 259 3.98 16.45 20.44
CA ASN A 259 3.21 17.11 19.39
C ASN A 259 4.05 17.65 18.22
N GLU A 260 5.20 17.01 17.94
CA GLU A 260 6.03 17.30 16.76
C GLU A 260 5.48 16.57 15.50
N CYS A 261 4.64 15.54 15.68
CA CYS A 261 3.74 14.99 14.68
C CYS A 261 2.41 14.58 15.33
N GLN A 262 1.35 14.51 14.52
CA GLN A 262 -0.01 14.26 14.99
C GLN A 262 -0.50 12.85 14.69
N VAL A 263 0.12 12.14 13.72
CA VAL A 263 -0.20 10.77 13.34
C VAL A 263 1.11 10.00 13.15
N MET A 264 1.20 8.79 13.65
CA MET A 264 2.32 7.91 13.37
C MET A 264 1.84 6.49 12.99
N PRO A 265 2.45 5.87 11.97
CA PRO A 265 2.20 4.47 11.62
C PRO A 265 3.05 3.53 12.46
N PHE A 266 2.64 2.26 12.50
CA PHE A 266 3.43 1.13 12.95
C PHE A 266 4.10 1.34 14.32
N PRO A 267 3.33 1.53 15.39
CA PRO A 267 3.87 1.62 16.73
C PRO A 267 4.51 0.29 17.17
N ASN A 268 5.52 0.33 18.04
CA ASN A 268 5.98 -0.90 18.67
C ASN A 268 4.87 -1.49 19.54
N PRO A 269 4.54 -2.78 19.41
CA PRO A 269 3.52 -3.42 20.26
C PRO A 269 3.78 -3.26 21.76
N ALA A 270 5.06 -3.20 22.17
CA ALA A 270 5.45 -2.98 23.55
C ALA A 270 5.02 -1.61 24.12
N ASP A 271 4.85 -0.60 23.24
CA ASP A 271 4.52 0.77 23.63
C ASP A 271 3.00 1.04 23.65
N LEU A 272 2.16 0.13 23.13
CA LEU A 272 0.71 0.31 23.06
C LEU A 272 0.04 0.57 24.42
N PRO A 273 0.41 -0.11 25.54
CA PRO A 273 -0.16 0.20 26.85
C PRO A 273 0.10 1.67 27.24
N ARG A 274 1.34 2.16 27.06
CA ARG A 274 1.73 3.55 27.34
C ARG A 274 0.94 4.55 26.48
N MET A 275 0.75 4.24 25.20
CA MET A 275 -0.05 5.08 24.29
C MET A 275 -1.52 5.14 24.72
N LYS A 276 -2.08 4.00 25.15
CA LYS A 276 -3.47 3.90 25.62
C LYS A 276 -3.72 4.70 26.89
N GLU A 277 -2.73 4.80 27.77
CA GLU A 277 -2.80 5.57 29.02
C GLU A 277 -2.54 7.06 28.81
N ASN A 278 -1.97 7.48 27.67
CA ASN A 278 -1.67 8.86 27.37
C ASN A 278 -2.94 9.63 27.03
N ALA A 279 -3.27 10.65 27.87
CA ALA A 279 -4.49 11.44 27.72
C ALA A 279 -4.56 12.24 26.41
N ASP A 280 -3.42 12.51 25.75
CA ASP A 280 -3.33 13.29 24.52
C ASP A 280 -3.34 12.43 23.25
N ILE A 281 -3.32 11.11 23.39
CA ILE A 281 -3.29 10.18 22.26
C ILE A 281 -4.63 9.42 22.19
N ASN A 282 -5.15 9.30 20.99
CA ASN A 282 -6.20 8.37 20.62
C ASN A 282 -5.54 7.17 19.91
N LEU A 283 -5.48 6.02 20.57
CA LEU A 283 -4.96 4.80 19.97
C LEU A 283 -6.06 4.14 19.14
N MET A 284 -6.08 4.44 17.85
CA MET A 284 -7.03 3.85 16.91
C MET A 284 -6.59 2.45 16.51
N GLN A 285 -7.55 1.57 16.22
CA GLN A 285 -7.24 0.20 15.79
C GLN A 285 -8.28 -0.32 14.81
N LYS A 286 -7.84 -1.23 13.92
CA LYS A 286 -8.68 -1.95 12.96
C LYS A 286 -8.09 -3.32 12.65
N ALA A 287 -8.95 -4.33 12.41
CA ALA A 287 -8.50 -5.61 11.86
C ALA A 287 -7.82 -5.34 10.51
N GLY A 288 -6.57 -5.75 10.38
CA GLY A 288 -5.80 -5.57 9.16
C GLY A 288 -6.10 -6.65 8.14
N LEU A 289 -6.32 -6.29 6.91
CA LEU A 289 -6.40 -7.22 5.79
C LEU A 289 -4.98 -7.56 5.32
N ASN A 290 -4.20 -8.17 6.21
CA ASN A 290 -2.78 -8.45 5.99
C ASN A 290 -2.35 -9.82 6.49
N THR A 291 -1.26 -10.32 5.91
CA THR A 291 -0.64 -11.60 6.28
C THR A 291 0.88 -11.48 6.24
N GLY A 292 1.52 -11.80 7.37
CA GLY A 292 2.97 -11.99 7.43
C GLY A 292 3.31 -13.46 7.18
N PHE A 293 4.33 -13.70 6.36
CA PHE A 293 4.75 -15.04 6.00
C PHE A 293 6.26 -15.16 5.81
N LEU A 294 6.75 -16.41 5.86
CA LEU A 294 8.09 -16.78 5.47
C LEU A 294 8.01 -17.49 4.12
N ALA A 295 8.45 -16.85 3.05
CA ALA A 295 8.52 -17.43 1.72
C ALA A 295 9.76 -18.32 1.56
N PHE A 296 9.60 -19.46 0.91
CA PHE A 296 10.69 -20.32 0.48
C PHE A 296 10.91 -20.18 -1.02
N ASN A 297 12.10 -19.84 -1.45
CA ASN A 297 12.41 -19.80 -2.88
C ASN A 297 12.44 -21.23 -3.45
N THR A 298 11.36 -21.60 -4.15
CA THR A 298 11.18 -22.96 -4.68
C THR A 298 12.05 -23.28 -5.90
N GLN A 299 12.84 -22.31 -6.37
CA GLN A 299 13.81 -22.50 -7.47
C GLN A 299 15.25 -22.69 -6.95
N LYS A 300 15.45 -22.68 -5.62
CA LYS A 300 16.78 -22.83 -5.01
C LYS A 300 16.85 -24.02 -4.06
N ALA A 301 17.91 -24.82 -4.20
CA ALA A 301 18.21 -25.84 -3.20
C ALA A 301 18.59 -25.20 -1.85
N PRO A 302 18.19 -25.79 -0.72
CA PRO A 302 17.40 -27.00 -0.57
C PRO A 302 15.89 -26.73 -0.54
N THR A 303 15.45 -25.47 -0.68
CA THR A 303 14.03 -25.05 -0.58
C THR A 303 13.20 -25.39 -1.84
N ASP A 304 13.81 -25.90 -2.90
CA ASP A 304 13.14 -26.52 -4.05
C ASP A 304 12.43 -27.84 -3.68
N ASN A 305 12.89 -28.53 -2.63
CA ASN A 305 12.30 -29.76 -2.15
C ASN A 305 11.11 -29.49 -1.20
N VAL A 306 9.92 -29.98 -1.55
CA VAL A 306 8.69 -29.78 -0.75
C VAL A 306 8.81 -30.37 0.66
N LYS A 307 9.46 -31.54 0.84
CA LYS A 307 9.65 -32.15 2.17
C LYS A 307 10.53 -31.27 3.06
N VAL A 308 11.54 -30.60 2.50
CA VAL A 308 12.35 -29.62 3.24
C VAL A 308 11.50 -28.45 3.69
N ARG A 309 10.67 -27.86 2.81
CA ARG A 309 9.79 -26.75 3.18
C ARG A 309 8.78 -27.15 4.27
N GLN A 310 8.17 -28.32 4.15
CA GLN A 310 7.26 -28.86 5.18
C GLN A 310 7.96 -29.11 6.52
N ALA A 311 9.17 -29.66 6.50
CA ALA A 311 9.96 -29.86 7.71
C ALA A 311 10.32 -28.53 8.39
N LEU A 312 10.76 -27.53 7.61
CA LEU A 312 11.05 -26.20 8.12
C LEU A 312 9.80 -25.53 8.71
N ALA A 313 8.62 -25.73 8.12
CA ALA A 313 7.36 -25.24 8.62
C ALA A 313 6.98 -25.89 9.98
N MET A 314 7.08 -27.23 10.08
CA MET A 314 6.80 -27.98 11.32
C MET A 314 7.75 -27.62 12.48
N ALA A 315 8.91 -27.09 12.17
CA ALA A 315 9.90 -26.69 13.19
C ALA A 315 9.71 -25.26 13.72
N ILE A 316 8.78 -24.47 13.20
CA ILE A 316 8.53 -23.09 13.64
C ILE A 316 7.48 -23.05 14.75
N ASN A 317 7.86 -22.56 15.92
CA ASN A 317 6.93 -22.34 17.05
C ASN A 317 6.16 -21.01 16.85
N LYS A 318 5.11 -21.04 16.00
CA LYS A 318 4.29 -19.84 15.71
C LYS A 318 3.68 -19.22 16.99
N PRO A 319 3.08 -19.98 17.94
CA PRO A 319 2.57 -19.39 19.18
C PRO A 319 3.60 -18.55 19.93
N ALA A 320 4.83 -19.06 20.09
CA ALA A 320 5.90 -18.32 20.75
C ALA A 320 6.29 -17.04 19.99
N ILE A 321 6.29 -17.08 18.63
CA ILE A 321 6.53 -15.91 17.81
C ILE A 321 5.42 -14.87 18.00
N ILE A 322 4.15 -15.29 17.97
CA ILE A 322 3.01 -14.38 18.18
C ILE A 322 3.11 -13.68 19.53
N ASP A 323 3.40 -14.43 20.58
CA ASP A 323 3.54 -13.86 21.93
C ASP A 323 4.72 -12.86 22.00
N ALA A 324 5.91 -13.27 21.54
CA ALA A 324 7.14 -12.47 21.69
C ALA A 324 7.23 -11.26 20.76
N VAL A 325 6.68 -11.36 19.52
CA VAL A 325 6.83 -10.35 18.47
C VAL A 325 5.59 -9.47 18.36
N PHE A 326 4.41 -10.05 18.39
CA PHE A 326 3.14 -9.30 18.20
C PHE A 326 2.52 -8.82 19.52
N ARG A 327 2.77 -9.47 20.65
CA ARG A 327 2.32 -9.01 21.99
C ARG A 327 0.82 -8.63 22.03
N GLY A 328 -0.03 -9.48 21.47
CA GLY A 328 -1.47 -9.26 21.41
C GLY A 328 -1.96 -8.45 20.20
N THR A 329 -1.07 -8.00 19.30
CA THR A 329 -1.46 -7.28 18.09
C THR A 329 -1.63 -8.18 16.86
N GLY A 330 -1.47 -9.49 17.03
CA GLY A 330 -1.58 -10.46 15.94
C GLY A 330 -2.08 -11.81 16.42
N THR A 331 -2.58 -12.59 15.48
CA THR A 331 -3.00 -13.98 15.65
C THR A 331 -2.22 -14.88 14.72
N ALA A 332 -1.98 -16.14 15.12
CA ALA A 332 -1.30 -17.10 14.26
C ALA A 332 -2.10 -17.35 12.99
N ALA A 333 -1.45 -17.18 11.84
CA ALA A 333 -2.05 -17.45 10.53
C ALA A 333 -1.88 -18.93 10.17
N LYS A 334 -2.96 -19.54 9.70
CA LYS A 334 -2.97 -20.92 9.18
C LYS A 334 -3.09 -20.97 7.65
N ASN A 335 -3.57 -19.89 7.05
CA ASN A 335 -3.70 -19.73 5.61
C ASN A 335 -3.33 -18.32 5.16
N LEU A 336 -3.34 -18.09 3.85
CA LEU A 336 -2.95 -16.81 3.25
C LEU A 336 -3.97 -15.70 3.53
N LEU A 337 -5.28 -16.03 3.53
CA LEU A 337 -6.34 -15.04 3.65
C LEU A 337 -6.59 -14.69 5.13
N PRO A 338 -6.55 -13.41 5.51
CA PRO A 338 -6.90 -13.00 6.86
C PRO A 338 -8.39 -13.19 7.15
N PRO A 339 -8.77 -13.36 8.43
CA PRO A 339 -10.17 -13.36 8.84
C PRO A 339 -10.90 -12.12 8.32
N GLY A 340 -12.11 -12.31 7.77
CA GLY A 340 -12.90 -11.24 7.17
C GLY A 340 -12.79 -11.14 5.65
N VAL A 341 -11.82 -11.81 5.01
CA VAL A 341 -11.86 -12.01 3.55
C VAL A 341 -12.83 -13.16 3.23
N TRP A 342 -13.77 -12.92 2.34
CA TRP A 342 -14.97 -13.73 2.13
C TRP A 342 -14.74 -15.19 1.72
N SER A 343 -13.52 -15.61 1.33
CA SER A 343 -13.19 -17.01 1.02
C SER A 343 -12.14 -17.61 1.96
N ALA A 344 -11.83 -16.96 3.09
CA ALA A 344 -10.91 -17.52 4.07
C ALA A 344 -11.42 -18.87 4.58
N ASP A 345 -10.56 -19.89 4.52
CA ASP A 345 -10.93 -21.25 4.95
C ASP A 345 -10.56 -21.48 6.43
N ASP A 346 -11.57 -21.35 7.29
CA ASP A 346 -11.40 -21.59 8.72
C ASP A 346 -11.26 -23.08 9.08
N SER A 347 -11.61 -23.98 8.17
CA SER A 347 -11.51 -25.43 8.39
C SER A 347 -10.08 -25.97 8.20
N LEU A 348 -9.22 -25.23 7.48
CA LEU A 348 -7.84 -25.63 7.23
C LEU A 348 -7.07 -25.75 8.55
N LYS A 349 -6.35 -26.86 8.72
CA LYS A 349 -5.51 -27.10 9.89
C LYS A 349 -4.08 -26.68 9.58
N ASP A 350 -3.50 -25.92 10.49
CA ASP A 350 -2.09 -25.54 10.41
C ASP A 350 -1.16 -26.73 10.66
N TYR A 351 0.10 -26.62 10.23
CA TYR A 351 1.13 -27.56 10.63
C TYR A 351 1.41 -27.45 12.12
N GLU A 352 1.33 -28.58 12.81
CA GLU A 352 1.68 -28.67 14.23
C GLU A 352 3.19 -28.40 14.41
N TYR A 353 3.54 -27.68 15.47
CA TYR A 353 4.93 -27.57 15.91
C TYR A 353 5.44 -28.95 16.38
N ALA A 354 6.25 -29.60 15.56
CA ALA A 354 6.68 -30.98 15.77
C ALA A 354 8.16 -31.18 15.32
N PRO A 355 9.14 -30.68 16.09
CA PRO A 355 10.55 -30.73 15.72
C PRO A 355 11.07 -32.14 15.39
N GLU A 356 10.63 -33.17 16.14
CA GLU A 356 11.06 -34.55 15.88
C GLU A 356 10.55 -35.09 14.54
N LYS A 357 9.29 -34.80 14.19
CA LYS A 357 8.73 -35.14 12.86
C LYS A 357 9.45 -34.36 11.76
N ALA A 358 9.75 -33.09 12.01
CA ALA A 358 10.49 -32.24 11.08
C ALA A 358 11.89 -32.80 10.77
N LYS A 359 12.60 -33.23 11.82
CA LYS A 359 13.93 -33.85 11.68
C LYS A 359 13.88 -35.18 10.90
N ALA A 360 12.87 -36.01 11.16
CA ALA A 360 12.66 -37.23 10.40
C ALA A 360 12.41 -36.94 8.90
N LEU A 361 11.57 -35.94 8.62
CA LEU A 361 11.25 -35.53 7.25
C LEU A 361 12.48 -34.96 6.51
N LEU A 362 13.37 -34.21 7.19
CA LEU A 362 14.66 -33.78 6.64
C LEU A 362 15.56 -34.97 6.30
N THR A 363 15.58 -35.99 7.16
CA THR A 363 16.33 -37.22 6.90
C THR A 363 15.81 -37.93 5.65
N GLU A 364 14.50 -38.07 5.50
CA GLU A 364 13.85 -38.61 4.30
C GLU A 364 14.15 -37.77 3.04
N ALA A 365 14.30 -36.47 3.19
CA ALA A 365 14.66 -35.56 2.11
C ALA A 365 16.17 -35.61 1.74
N GLY A 366 16.99 -36.42 2.44
CA GLY A 366 18.43 -36.57 2.18
C GLY A 366 19.34 -35.66 3.02
N PHE A 367 18.80 -34.99 4.05
CA PHE A 367 19.51 -34.01 4.90
C PHE A 367 19.72 -34.51 6.33
N ALA A 368 20.01 -35.80 6.53
CA ALA A 368 20.28 -36.41 7.84
C ALA A 368 21.42 -35.72 8.62
N ASN A 369 22.38 -35.14 7.91
CA ASN A 369 23.56 -34.46 8.48
C ASN A 369 23.33 -32.93 8.66
N GLY A 370 22.09 -32.47 8.52
CA GLY A 370 21.73 -31.07 8.59
C GLY A 370 21.91 -30.34 7.24
N LEU A 371 21.52 -29.06 7.25
CA LEU A 371 21.65 -28.16 6.08
C LEU A 371 21.90 -26.71 6.53
N THR A 372 22.36 -25.87 5.62
CA THR A 372 22.50 -24.43 5.84
C THR A 372 21.56 -23.69 4.91
N ILE A 373 20.92 -22.64 5.44
CA ILE A 373 19.92 -21.82 4.73
C ILE A 373 20.12 -20.33 5.04
N ASP A 374 20.02 -19.47 4.03
CA ASP A 374 19.96 -18.04 4.25
C ASP A 374 18.51 -17.65 4.58
N LEU A 375 18.32 -17.05 5.76
CA LEU A 375 17.05 -16.54 6.26
C LEU A 375 17.07 -15.00 6.22
N TRP A 376 16.32 -14.43 5.30
CA TRP A 376 16.32 -12.99 5.12
C TRP A 376 15.25 -12.32 5.99
N ALA A 377 15.68 -11.30 6.76
CA ALA A 377 14.84 -10.49 7.63
C ALA A 377 14.68 -9.09 7.06
N MET A 378 13.43 -8.64 6.89
CA MET A 378 13.13 -7.28 6.44
C MET A 378 13.61 -6.25 7.49
N PRO A 379 14.18 -5.10 7.04
CA PRO A 379 14.72 -4.08 7.94
C PRO A 379 13.65 -3.13 8.50
N VAL A 380 12.43 -3.16 7.94
CA VAL A 380 11.33 -2.24 8.26
C VAL A 380 10.25 -2.91 9.08
N GLN A 381 9.55 -2.12 9.89
CA GLN A 381 8.34 -2.56 10.57
C GLN A 381 7.14 -2.52 9.62
N ARG A 382 6.28 -3.53 9.75
CA ARG A 382 4.98 -3.60 9.07
C ARG A 382 3.94 -4.18 10.03
N PRO A 383 2.64 -3.92 9.84
CA PRO A 383 1.61 -4.52 10.69
C PRO A 383 1.75 -6.04 10.76
N TYR A 384 1.96 -6.68 9.63
CA TYR A 384 2.13 -8.13 9.51
C TYR A 384 3.50 -8.65 10.01
N ASN A 385 4.44 -7.78 10.34
CA ASN A 385 5.73 -8.14 10.96
C ASN A 385 6.33 -6.93 11.70
N PRO A 386 5.98 -6.73 12.99
CA PRO A 386 6.47 -5.58 13.77
C PRO A 386 7.94 -5.68 14.18
N ASN A 387 8.56 -6.87 14.10
CA ASN A 387 9.99 -7.05 14.38
C ASN A 387 10.55 -8.28 13.65
N ALA A 388 10.90 -8.12 12.38
CA ALA A 388 11.38 -9.21 11.55
C ALA A 388 12.73 -9.78 12.00
N LYS A 389 13.60 -8.95 12.58
CA LYS A 389 14.87 -9.42 13.14
C LYS A 389 14.63 -10.40 14.29
N ARG A 390 13.79 -10.02 15.25
CA ARG A 390 13.45 -10.90 16.38
C ARG A 390 12.76 -12.18 15.91
N MET A 391 11.85 -12.08 14.95
CA MET A 391 11.19 -13.24 14.35
C MET A 391 12.21 -14.18 13.69
N ALA A 392 13.15 -13.66 12.90
CA ALA A 392 14.20 -14.45 12.26
C ALA A 392 15.11 -15.15 13.28
N GLU A 393 15.51 -14.46 14.37
CA GLU A 393 16.29 -15.04 15.47
C GLU A 393 15.56 -16.20 16.15
N MET A 394 14.25 -16.09 16.34
CA MET A 394 13.43 -17.18 16.91
C MET A 394 13.32 -18.37 15.96
N ILE A 395 13.08 -18.12 14.67
CA ILE A 395 13.07 -19.16 13.63
C ILE A 395 14.44 -19.84 13.54
N GLN A 396 15.53 -19.08 13.56
CA GLN A 396 16.90 -19.61 13.58
C GLN A 396 17.11 -20.57 14.76
N ALA A 397 16.68 -20.18 15.96
CA ALA A 397 16.79 -21.01 17.17
C ALA A 397 15.93 -22.28 17.08
N ASP A 398 14.74 -22.19 16.50
CA ASP A 398 13.86 -23.35 16.29
C ASP A 398 14.44 -24.32 15.24
N TRP A 399 14.94 -23.80 14.13
CA TRP A 399 15.56 -24.64 13.09
C TRP A 399 16.85 -25.31 13.54
N ALA A 400 17.62 -24.69 14.45
CA ALA A 400 18.81 -25.30 15.03
C ALA A 400 18.50 -26.63 15.76
N LYS A 401 17.28 -26.76 16.37
CA LYS A 401 16.84 -27.98 17.05
C LYS A 401 16.72 -29.20 16.11
N ILE A 402 16.51 -28.95 14.83
CA ILE A 402 16.37 -29.99 13.80
C ILE A 402 17.62 -30.12 12.91
N GLY A 403 18.75 -29.51 13.32
CA GLY A 403 20.04 -29.60 12.59
C GLY A 403 20.15 -28.62 11.41
N VAL A 404 19.32 -27.59 11.35
CA VAL A 404 19.38 -26.55 10.30
C VAL A 404 20.13 -25.33 10.82
N THR A 405 21.17 -24.93 10.12
CA THR A 405 21.93 -23.70 10.38
C THR A 405 21.38 -22.56 9.54
N ALA A 406 20.62 -21.66 10.14
CA ALA A 406 20.11 -20.47 9.44
C ALA A 406 21.09 -19.30 9.57
N LYS A 407 21.39 -18.62 8.46
CA LYS A 407 22.16 -17.38 8.42
C LYS A 407 21.20 -16.22 8.23
N VAL A 408 21.04 -15.39 9.26
CA VAL A 408 20.16 -14.22 9.18
C VAL A 408 20.84 -13.12 8.37
N VAL A 409 20.16 -12.67 7.29
CA VAL A 409 20.63 -11.66 6.34
C VAL A 409 19.62 -10.52 6.27
N THR A 410 20.09 -9.29 6.16
CA THR A 410 19.25 -8.11 5.93
C THR A 410 19.95 -7.11 5.01
N PHE A 411 19.16 -6.27 4.34
CA PHE A 411 19.63 -5.22 3.44
C PHE A 411 18.79 -3.96 3.70
N GLU A 412 19.18 -2.80 3.15
CA GLU A 412 18.28 -1.64 3.07
C GLU A 412 16.98 -2.02 2.34
N TRP A 413 15.85 -1.39 2.67
CA TRP A 413 14.53 -1.88 2.27
C TRP A 413 14.33 -1.98 0.75
N GLY A 414 14.70 -0.95 0.00
CA GLY A 414 14.59 -0.98 -1.47
C GLY A 414 15.48 -2.06 -2.10
N GLU A 415 16.69 -2.22 -1.58
CA GLU A 415 17.62 -3.27 -2.01
C GLU A 415 17.12 -4.66 -1.59
N TYR A 416 16.52 -4.79 -0.41
CA TYR A 416 15.90 -6.03 0.05
C TYR A 416 14.81 -6.50 -0.93
N LEU A 417 13.88 -5.60 -1.30
CA LEU A 417 12.81 -5.90 -2.25
C LEU A 417 13.35 -6.29 -3.63
N LYS A 418 14.32 -5.54 -4.14
CA LYS A 418 14.97 -5.82 -5.43
C LYS A 418 15.60 -7.20 -5.47
N ARG A 419 16.37 -7.57 -4.42
CA ARG A 419 17.05 -8.86 -4.32
C ARG A 419 16.08 -10.03 -4.08
N VAL A 420 15.02 -9.81 -3.30
CA VAL A 420 13.95 -10.81 -3.16
C VAL A 420 13.28 -11.05 -4.51
N LYS A 421 13.00 -9.99 -5.26
CA LYS A 421 12.41 -10.09 -6.60
C LYS A 421 13.33 -10.82 -7.58
N SER A 422 14.64 -10.63 -7.51
CA SER A 422 15.62 -11.37 -8.33
C SER A 422 15.85 -12.82 -7.86
N GLY A 423 15.26 -13.23 -6.73
CA GLY A 423 15.32 -14.59 -6.20
C GLY A 423 16.69 -14.96 -5.60
N GLU A 424 17.40 -14.00 -5.01
CA GLU A 424 18.72 -14.26 -4.40
C GLU A 424 18.63 -15.03 -3.09
N HIS A 425 17.53 -14.94 -2.35
CA HIS A 425 17.27 -15.61 -1.08
C HIS A 425 16.94 -17.09 -1.24
N GLN A 426 17.07 -17.86 -0.15
CA GLN A 426 16.49 -19.20 0.02
C GLN A 426 15.20 -19.13 0.83
N ALA A 427 15.19 -18.39 1.94
CA ALA A 427 14.00 -18.08 2.73
C ALA A 427 13.96 -16.58 3.05
N ALA A 428 12.79 -15.94 2.93
CA ALA A 428 12.63 -14.52 3.19
C ALA A 428 11.34 -14.22 3.97
N LEU A 429 11.46 -13.45 5.05
CA LEU A 429 10.31 -12.89 5.75
C LEU A 429 9.70 -11.78 4.89
N MET A 430 8.45 -11.96 4.55
CA MET A 430 7.65 -11.05 3.73
C MET A 430 6.25 -10.92 4.31
N GLY A 431 5.40 -10.19 3.65
CA GLY A 431 3.99 -10.11 3.96
C GLY A 431 3.26 -9.28 2.92
N TRP A 432 1.96 -9.26 3.05
CA TRP A 432 1.07 -8.56 2.14
C TRP A 432 -0.07 -7.89 2.90
N THR A 433 -0.39 -6.69 2.50
CA THR A 433 -1.67 -6.05 2.83
C THR A 433 -2.42 -5.94 1.53
N THR A 434 -3.64 -6.47 1.47
CA THR A 434 -4.43 -6.40 0.23
C THR A 434 -4.74 -4.95 -0.14
N ALA A 435 -4.82 -4.69 -1.42
CA ALA A 435 -5.23 -3.39 -1.96
C ALA A 435 -6.70 -3.37 -2.41
N THR A 436 -7.34 -4.54 -2.41
CA THR A 436 -8.77 -4.74 -2.72
C THR A 436 -9.38 -5.71 -1.71
N GLY A 437 -10.70 -5.76 -1.60
CA GLY A 437 -11.38 -6.76 -0.75
C GLY A 437 -11.51 -8.14 -1.42
N ASP A 438 -10.99 -8.32 -2.62
CA ASP A 438 -11.08 -9.58 -3.37
C ASP A 438 -9.94 -10.53 -2.99
N PRO A 439 -10.20 -11.83 -2.73
CA PRO A 439 -9.18 -12.84 -2.45
C PRO A 439 -8.10 -12.93 -3.52
N ASP A 440 -8.42 -12.65 -4.78
CA ASP A 440 -7.46 -12.67 -5.88
C ASP A 440 -6.24 -11.78 -5.62
N ASN A 441 -6.44 -10.65 -4.91
CA ASN A 441 -5.35 -9.74 -4.58
C ASN A 441 -4.29 -10.32 -3.63
N PHE A 442 -4.57 -11.47 -3.00
CA PHE A 442 -3.57 -12.26 -2.28
C PHE A 442 -2.94 -13.33 -3.17
N PHE A 443 -3.74 -14.06 -3.94
CA PHE A 443 -3.25 -15.20 -4.70
C PHE A 443 -2.50 -14.78 -5.97
N GLY A 444 -3.10 -13.90 -6.76
CA GLY A 444 -2.58 -13.47 -8.05
C GLY A 444 -1.18 -12.85 -7.97
N PRO A 445 -1.00 -11.75 -7.24
CA PRO A 445 0.29 -11.07 -7.13
C PRO A 445 1.39 -11.88 -6.44
N LEU A 446 1.02 -12.82 -5.52
CA LEU A 446 1.99 -13.44 -4.62
C LEU A 446 2.39 -14.87 -5.00
N PHE A 447 1.52 -15.64 -5.68
CA PHE A 447 1.76 -17.08 -5.80
C PHE A 447 1.50 -17.67 -7.19
N THR A 448 1.05 -16.89 -8.18
CA THR A 448 0.92 -17.38 -9.57
C THR A 448 2.28 -17.53 -10.24
N CYS A 449 2.36 -18.37 -11.28
CA CYS A 449 3.55 -18.53 -12.10
C CYS A 449 3.99 -17.20 -12.72
N ARG A 450 3.04 -16.42 -13.21
CA ARG A 450 3.32 -15.09 -13.79
C ARG A 450 3.98 -14.15 -12.79
N SER A 451 3.49 -14.12 -11.56
CA SER A 451 4.07 -13.26 -10.52
C SER A 451 5.45 -13.73 -10.04
N ALA A 452 5.84 -14.98 -10.30
CA ALA A 452 7.20 -15.45 -10.06
C ALA A 452 8.22 -14.81 -11.02
N ASP A 453 7.84 -14.51 -12.27
CA ASP A 453 8.73 -13.90 -13.26
C ASP A 453 8.89 -12.39 -13.10
N GLY A 454 7.81 -11.67 -12.87
CA GLY A 454 7.83 -10.19 -12.84
C GLY A 454 7.11 -9.53 -11.67
N GLY A 455 6.32 -10.30 -10.91
CA GLY A 455 5.48 -9.79 -9.83
C GLY A 455 6.11 -9.87 -8.44
N SER A 456 5.25 -9.97 -7.43
CA SER A 456 5.61 -9.96 -6.00
C SER A 456 5.75 -11.36 -5.39
N ASN A 457 5.81 -12.41 -6.21
CA ASN A 457 5.96 -13.80 -5.76
C ASN A 457 7.37 -14.05 -5.22
N SER A 458 7.56 -13.80 -3.94
CA SER A 458 8.82 -14.03 -3.23
C SER A 458 9.16 -15.53 -3.06
N ALA A 459 8.19 -16.42 -3.18
CA ALA A 459 8.45 -17.86 -3.17
C ALA A 459 9.01 -18.37 -4.49
N LYS A 460 8.96 -17.58 -5.57
CA LYS A 460 9.31 -18.01 -6.93
C LYS A 460 8.58 -19.29 -7.34
N TRP A 461 7.45 -19.56 -6.69
CA TRP A 461 6.66 -20.75 -6.87
C TRP A 461 5.81 -20.66 -8.12
N CYS A 462 5.87 -21.69 -8.96
CA CYS A 462 5.07 -21.83 -10.16
C CYS A 462 4.48 -23.24 -10.19
N TYR A 463 3.18 -23.34 -9.95
CA TYR A 463 2.46 -24.60 -9.92
C TYR A 463 1.20 -24.52 -10.78
N GLN A 464 1.22 -25.10 -11.96
CA GLN A 464 0.17 -24.98 -12.97
C GLN A 464 -1.25 -25.36 -12.48
N PRO A 465 -1.46 -26.41 -11.64
CA PRO A 465 -2.77 -26.68 -11.09
C PRO A 465 -3.34 -25.52 -10.25
N PHE A 466 -2.49 -24.85 -9.47
CA PHE A 466 -2.88 -23.65 -8.71
C PHE A 466 -3.25 -22.47 -9.64
N ASP A 467 -2.41 -22.19 -10.65
CA ASP A 467 -2.71 -21.12 -11.62
C ASP A 467 -4.06 -21.33 -12.32
N LYS A 468 -4.40 -22.58 -12.64
CA LYS A 468 -5.69 -22.94 -13.24
C LYS A 468 -6.84 -22.59 -12.32
N LEU A 469 -6.75 -22.89 -11.01
CA LEU A 469 -7.80 -22.52 -10.04
C LEU A 469 -7.99 -21.00 -9.96
N ILE A 470 -6.87 -20.26 -9.89
CA ILE A 470 -6.92 -18.80 -9.80
C ILE A 470 -7.51 -18.18 -11.06
N LEU A 471 -7.11 -18.64 -12.25
CA LEU A 471 -7.68 -18.17 -13.51
C LEU A 471 -9.19 -18.50 -13.61
N GLU A 472 -9.61 -19.70 -13.21
CA GLU A 472 -11.01 -20.08 -13.20
C GLU A 472 -11.84 -19.22 -12.24
N ALA A 473 -11.30 -18.90 -11.05
CA ALA A 473 -11.94 -18.00 -10.09
C ALA A 473 -12.07 -16.57 -10.64
N ARG A 474 -11.04 -16.05 -11.33
CA ARG A 474 -11.09 -14.73 -11.97
C ARG A 474 -12.12 -14.61 -13.06
N THR A 475 -12.27 -15.66 -13.87
CA THR A 475 -13.19 -15.64 -15.02
C THR A 475 -14.64 -15.97 -14.68
N SER A 476 -14.92 -16.34 -13.42
CA SER A 476 -16.26 -16.67 -12.95
C SER A 476 -16.94 -15.47 -12.28
N SER A 477 -18.18 -15.16 -12.67
CA SER A 477 -19.07 -14.25 -11.95
C SER A 477 -19.83 -14.93 -10.80
N ASP A 478 -19.79 -16.25 -10.71
CA ASP A 478 -20.45 -17.03 -9.67
C ASP A 478 -19.64 -16.99 -8.37
N HIS A 479 -20.19 -16.30 -7.36
CA HIS A 479 -19.54 -16.11 -6.07
C HIS A 479 -19.26 -17.42 -5.34
N GLU A 480 -20.21 -18.34 -5.30
CA GLU A 480 -20.05 -19.63 -4.60
C GLU A 480 -18.98 -20.50 -5.26
N LYS A 481 -18.93 -20.49 -6.59
CA LYS A 481 -17.89 -21.15 -7.35
C LYS A 481 -16.50 -20.54 -7.03
N ARG A 482 -16.40 -19.22 -6.98
CA ARG A 482 -15.15 -18.54 -6.59
C ARG A 482 -14.72 -18.90 -5.18
N VAL A 483 -15.65 -18.97 -4.20
CA VAL A 483 -15.38 -19.42 -2.83
C VAL A 483 -14.75 -20.81 -2.84
N ALA A 484 -15.36 -21.76 -3.57
CA ALA A 484 -14.86 -23.14 -3.63
C ALA A 484 -13.44 -23.22 -4.22
N LEU A 485 -13.20 -22.51 -5.34
CA LEU A 485 -11.89 -22.48 -6.02
C LEU A 485 -10.80 -21.89 -5.13
N TYR A 486 -11.08 -20.79 -4.42
CA TYR A 486 -10.09 -20.20 -3.51
C TYR A 486 -9.82 -21.06 -2.26
N LYS A 487 -10.80 -21.84 -1.77
CA LYS A 487 -10.58 -22.81 -0.71
C LYS A 487 -9.67 -23.95 -1.16
N GLU A 488 -9.91 -24.48 -2.37
CA GLU A 488 -9.02 -25.48 -2.97
C GLU A 488 -7.60 -24.94 -3.18
N ALA A 489 -7.46 -23.69 -3.61
CA ALA A 489 -6.16 -23.03 -3.75
C ALA A 489 -5.43 -22.92 -2.40
N GLN A 490 -6.12 -22.60 -1.29
CA GLN A 490 -5.54 -22.56 0.04
C GLN A 490 -5.04 -23.94 0.50
N GLN A 491 -5.81 -25.00 0.25
CA GLN A 491 -5.39 -26.38 0.54
C GLN A 491 -4.14 -26.76 -0.27
N MET A 492 -4.12 -26.40 -1.55
CA MET A 492 -2.96 -26.69 -2.43
C MET A 492 -1.70 -25.95 -1.96
N MET A 493 -1.82 -24.68 -1.52
CA MET A 493 -0.71 -23.95 -0.92
C MET A 493 -0.21 -24.61 0.36
N HIS A 494 -1.12 -25.08 1.20
CA HIS A 494 -0.78 -25.82 2.42
C HIS A 494 0.06 -27.06 2.07
N ASP A 495 -0.37 -27.87 1.11
CA ASP A 495 0.31 -29.12 0.74
C ASP A 495 1.67 -28.89 0.06
N GLN A 496 1.77 -27.87 -0.78
CA GLN A 496 3.01 -27.52 -1.51
C GLN A 496 3.98 -26.66 -0.69
N MET A 497 3.50 -26.02 0.35
CA MET A 497 4.26 -25.17 1.29
C MET A 497 5.22 -24.17 0.61
N PRO A 498 4.78 -23.34 -0.33
CA PRO A 498 5.64 -22.29 -0.89
C PRO A 498 6.01 -21.23 0.15
N ALA A 499 5.18 -21.06 1.17
CA ALA A 499 5.43 -20.15 2.28
C ALA A 499 4.74 -20.63 3.56
N VAL A 500 5.33 -20.33 4.71
CA VAL A 500 4.72 -20.52 6.04
C VAL A 500 3.97 -19.25 6.39
N MET A 501 2.66 -19.31 6.52
CA MET A 501 1.85 -18.19 7.04
C MET A 501 2.12 -18.05 8.53
N ILE A 502 2.53 -16.85 8.98
CA ILE A 502 2.96 -16.61 10.37
C ILE A 502 1.85 -15.92 11.15
N ALA A 503 1.37 -14.78 10.66
CA ALA A 503 0.44 -13.95 11.42
C ALA A 503 -0.51 -13.15 10.54
N HIS A 504 -1.74 -12.96 11.06
CA HIS A 504 -2.61 -11.85 10.70
C HIS A 504 -2.60 -10.84 11.83
N SER A 505 -2.62 -9.54 11.54
CA SER A 505 -2.48 -8.53 12.59
C SER A 505 -3.56 -7.46 12.58
N THR A 506 -3.74 -6.86 13.75
CA THR A 506 -4.50 -5.63 13.93
C THR A 506 -3.59 -4.43 13.60
N ILE A 507 -4.11 -3.50 12.82
CA ILE A 507 -3.46 -2.20 12.56
C ILE A 507 -3.73 -1.31 13.77
N PHE A 508 -2.68 -0.69 14.30
CA PHE A 508 -2.75 0.32 15.34
C PHE A 508 -2.16 1.62 14.84
N GLU A 509 -2.90 2.71 15.02
CA GLU A 509 -2.45 4.05 14.62
C GLU A 509 -2.69 5.04 15.76
N PRO A 510 -1.63 5.42 16.47
CA PRO A 510 -1.69 6.48 17.46
C PRO A 510 -1.85 7.83 16.79
N VAL A 511 -2.90 8.55 17.19
CA VAL A 511 -3.31 9.85 16.63
C VAL A 511 -3.49 10.83 17.77
N ARG A 512 -3.00 12.06 17.64
CA ARG A 512 -3.21 13.12 18.63
C ARG A 512 -4.68 13.48 18.73
N LYS A 513 -5.18 13.82 19.93
CA LYS A 513 -6.60 14.13 20.18
C LYS A 513 -7.11 15.40 19.49
N GLU A 514 -6.23 16.33 19.14
CA GLU A 514 -6.58 17.49 18.32
C GLU A 514 -6.90 17.17 16.86
N VAL A 515 -6.57 15.97 16.39
CA VAL A 515 -6.88 15.48 15.04
C VAL A 515 -8.30 14.93 15.01
N SER A 516 -9.08 15.32 14.04
CA SER A 516 -10.42 14.81 13.79
C SER A 516 -10.58 14.39 12.33
N GLY A 517 -11.51 13.46 12.05
CA GLY A 517 -11.77 12.98 10.70
C GLY A 517 -10.71 12.02 10.14
N TYR A 518 -9.76 11.58 10.95
CA TYR A 518 -8.85 10.50 10.58
C TYR A 518 -9.52 9.14 10.82
N GLU A 519 -9.37 8.23 9.87
CA GLU A 519 -9.86 6.85 9.95
C GLU A 519 -8.75 5.87 9.59
N VAL A 520 -8.65 4.77 10.35
CA VAL A 520 -7.73 3.68 10.03
C VAL A 520 -8.24 2.95 8.79
N ASP A 521 -7.43 2.89 7.76
CA ASP A 521 -7.76 2.21 6.51
C ASP A 521 -7.40 0.71 6.60
N PRO A 522 -8.31 -0.22 6.25
CA PRO A 522 -8.06 -1.66 6.34
C PRO A 522 -6.96 -2.14 5.37
N PHE A 523 -6.70 -1.37 4.32
CA PHE A 523 -5.61 -1.61 3.37
C PHE A 523 -4.27 -1.00 3.81
N GLY A 524 -4.21 -0.40 5.01
CA GLY A 524 -3.00 0.20 5.57
C GLY A 524 -2.55 1.49 4.88
N LYS A 525 -3.45 2.21 4.22
CA LYS A 525 -3.19 3.53 3.64
C LYS A 525 -3.39 4.63 4.69
N HIS A 526 -2.62 5.71 4.59
CA HIS A 526 -2.78 6.89 5.46
C HIS A 526 -3.43 8.03 4.69
N ILE A 527 -4.76 8.21 4.90
CA ILE A 527 -5.61 9.13 4.12
C ILE A 527 -5.89 10.38 4.93
N PHE A 528 -5.48 11.55 4.42
CA PHE A 528 -5.54 12.82 5.15
C PHE A 528 -6.53 13.84 4.58
N TYR A 529 -7.27 13.51 3.51
CA TYR A 529 -8.14 14.48 2.85
C TYR A 529 -9.23 15.06 3.76
N GLN A 530 -9.87 14.21 4.58
CA GLN A 530 -10.96 14.62 5.48
C GLN A 530 -10.49 15.08 6.86
N VAL A 531 -9.18 15.02 7.10
CA VAL A 531 -8.58 15.31 8.40
C VAL A 531 -8.59 16.81 8.68
N ASP A 532 -8.90 17.17 9.93
CA ASP A 532 -8.77 18.52 10.46
C ASP A 532 -7.93 18.51 11.74
N VAL A 533 -7.19 19.59 11.98
CA VAL A 533 -6.40 19.83 13.18
C VAL A 533 -6.94 21.08 13.87
N LYS A 534 -7.24 20.96 15.17
CA LYS A 534 -7.75 22.09 15.99
C LYS A 534 -6.64 23.05 16.39
#